data_ffb60e2d43c89c8bf6e0410ee7c1dab5
#
_entry.id   ffb60e2d43c89c8bf6e0410ee7c1dab5
#
_cell.length_a   1.000
_cell.length_b   1.000
_cell.length_c   1.000
_cell.angle_alpha   90.00
_cell.angle_beta   90.00
_cell.angle_gamma   90.00
#
_symmetry.space_group_name_H-M   'P 1'
#
loop_
_entity.id
_entity.type
_entity.pdbx_description
1 polymer ?
#
loop_
_entity_poly.entity_id
_entity_poly.type
_entity_poly.pdbx_seq_one_letter_code
_entity_poly.pdbx_strand_id
1 'polypeptide(L)'
;ITTKIATTHGHVLLSFAGWSRITLLSSYNEGDRIEINGIKGDVIDIRMMRTSLMEIGGWVDADQSTGRIVHFPNSWLFQYALYNYTRSFKFIWNELSVMVTFRSDWRVARDIMQKYADESAAIIEQQARTEIKEISKEFLIHYSILTPFVYVRMKQDGVELTLRYLCEAQKRRGSEHALTVMILDDFKNDPNIELAHQVMALY
;
A
#
# COMPACT_ATOMS: atom_id res chain seq x y z
N ILE A 1 39.68 -22.59 6.99
CA ILE A 1 38.69 -23.56 6.43
C ILE A 1 37.55 -23.76 7.45
N THR A 2 37.84 -23.94 8.75
CA THR A 2 36.88 -24.23 9.83
C THR A 2 35.82 -23.10 10.01
N THR A 3 36.19 -21.85 9.86
CA THR A 3 35.29 -20.69 10.06
C THR A 3 34.22 -20.59 8.96
N LYS A 4 34.55 -20.93 7.70
CA LYS A 4 33.57 -20.91 6.58
C LYS A 4 32.55 -22.04 6.70
N ILE A 5 32.94 -23.20 7.22
CA ILE A 5 32.04 -24.35 7.43
C ILE A 5 31.02 -24.02 8.53
N ALA A 6 31.45 -23.41 9.63
CA ALA A 6 30.59 -23.05 10.74
C ALA A 6 29.51 -22.00 10.33
N THR A 7 29.83 -21.03 9.47
CA THR A 7 28.87 -20.03 8.98
C THR A 7 27.83 -20.66 8.07
N THR A 8 28.20 -21.60 7.20
CA THR A 8 27.26 -22.26 6.27
C THR A 8 26.21 -23.08 7.02
N HIS A 9 26.61 -23.84 8.02
CA HIS A 9 25.67 -24.62 8.86
C HIS A 9 24.75 -23.72 9.68
N GLY A 10 25.27 -22.58 10.15
CA GLY A 10 24.47 -21.57 10.85
C GLY A 10 23.29 -21.04 10.02
N HIS A 11 23.48 -20.73 8.73
CA HIS A 11 22.41 -20.26 7.85
C HIS A 11 21.32 -21.32 7.59
N VAL A 12 21.69 -22.60 7.50
CA VAL A 12 20.72 -23.69 7.33
C VAL A 12 19.86 -23.84 8.59
N LEU A 13 20.49 -23.86 9.77
CA LEU A 13 19.77 -23.94 11.05
C LEU A 13 18.85 -22.73 11.27
N LEU A 14 19.32 -21.53 10.95
CA LEU A 14 18.50 -20.30 11.03
C LEU A 14 17.33 -20.33 10.05
N SER A 15 17.50 -20.88 8.83
CA SER A 15 16.39 -21.02 7.89
C SER A 15 15.34 -22.01 8.36
N PHE A 16 15.76 -23.12 8.98
CA PHE A 16 14.83 -24.05 9.62
C PHE A 16 14.09 -23.41 10.81
N ALA A 17 14.79 -22.67 11.67
CA ALA A 17 14.20 -21.93 12.76
C ALA A 17 13.21 -20.85 12.25
N GLY A 18 13.57 -20.18 11.15
CA GLY A 18 12.68 -19.22 10.46
C GLY A 18 11.41 -19.88 9.95
N TRP A 19 11.53 -21.01 9.29
CA TRP A 19 10.37 -21.79 8.84
C TRP A 19 9.47 -22.22 10.01
N SER A 20 10.08 -22.72 11.10
CA SER A 20 9.34 -23.11 12.31
C SER A 20 8.58 -21.91 12.89
N ARG A 21 9.20 -20.72 12.92
CA ARG A 21 8.55 -19.48 13.36
C ARG A 21 7.39 -19.08 12.45
N ILE A 22 7.55 -19.19 11.13
CA ILE A 22 6.46 -18.91 10.18
C ILE A 22 5.28 -19.84 10.45
N THR A 23 5.54 -21.15 10.53
CA THR A 23 4.50 -22.17 10.64
C THR A 23 3.80 -22.17 12.01
N LEU A 24 4.56 -22.04 13.10
CA LEU A 24 4.00 -22.12 14.46
C LEU A 24 3.40 -20.80 14.95
N LEU A 25 4.01 -19.66 14.58
CA LEU A 25 3.58 -18.33 15.03
C LEU A 25 2.87 -17.56 13.90
N SER A 26 2.71 -18.18 12.74
CA SER A 26 2.05 -17.59 11.57
C SER A 26 2.55 -16.17 11.31
N SER A 27 3.86 -15.94 11.19
CA SER A 27 4.40 -14.60 10.90
C SER A 27 3.84 -14.02 9.59
N TYR A 28 3.61 -14.88 8.60
CA TYR A 28 2.83 -14.65 7.37
C TYR A 28 2.38 -15.99 6.80
N ASN A 29 1.43 -15.97 5.88
CA ASN A 29 0.88 -17.15 5.23
C ASN A 29 0.98 -17.01 3.69
N GLU A 30 0.75 -18.11 2.97
CA GLU A 30 0.56 -18.06 1.53
C GLU A 30 -0.65 -17.17 1.20
N GLY A 31 -0.49 -16.31 0.20
CA GLY A 31 -1.47 -15.29 -0.18
C GLY A 31 -1.27 -13.93 0.51
N ASP A 32 -0.46 -13.85 1.56
CA ASP A 32 -0.12 -12.56 2.19
C ASP A 32 0.77 -11.71 1.27
N ARG A 33 0.55 -10.40 1.29
CA ARG A 33 1.44 -9.41 0.70
C ARG A 33 2.43 -8.95 1.76
N ILE A 34 3.72 -9.16 1.49
CA ILE A 34 4.79 -8.82 2.44
C ILE A 34 5.92 -8.03 1.78
N GLU A 35 6.69 -7.35 2.63
CA GLU A 35 7.97 -6.77 2.25
C GLU A 35 9.03 -7.19 3.27
N ILE A 36 10.18 -7.65 2.78
CA ILE A 36 11.34 -8.01 3.58
C ILE A 36 12.61 -7.60 2.83
N ASN A 37 13.53 -6.92 3.50
CA ASN A 37 14.78 -6.44 2.90
C ASN A 37 14.59 -5.67 1.57
N GLY A 38 13.53 -4.85 1.48
CA GLY A 38 13.19 -4.06 0.29
C GLY A 38 12.58 -4.87 -0.86
N ILE A 39 12.37 -6.17 -0.71
CA ILE A 39 11.68 -7.02 -1.68
C ILE A 39 10.22 -7.11 -1.28
N LYS A 40 9.32 -6.74 -2.22
CA LYS A 40 7.87 -6.77 -2.04
C LYS A 40 7.26 -7.85 -2.92
N GLY A 41 6.25 -8.55 -2.40
CA GLY A 41 5.53 -9.54 -3.19
C GLY A 41 4.41 -10.24 -2.44
N ASP A 42 3.63 -10.99 -3.20
CA ASP A 42 2.62 -11.89 -2.66
C ASP A 42 3.25 -13.27 -2.41
N VAL A 43 3.08 -13.82 -1.20
CA VAL A 43 3.63 -15.12 -0.82
C VAL A 43 2.93 -16.23 -1.60
N ILE A 44 3.68 -16.98 -2.39
CA ILE A 44 3.15 -18.06 -3.24
C ILE A 44 3.55 -19.46 -2.75
N ASP A 45 4.61 -19.58 -1.95
CA ASP A 45 5.09 -20.89 -1.46
C ASP A 45 6.00 -20.70 -0.25
N ILE A 46 5.82 -21.53 0.78
CA ILE A 46 6.63 -21.54 2.01
C ILE A 46 7.23 -22.93 2.21
N ARG A 47 8.55 -23.04 2.05
CA ARG A 47 9.29 -24.28 2.27
C ARG A 47 10.24 -24.17 3.44
N MET A 48 10.74 -25.33 3.90
CA MET A 48 11.61 -25.42 5.08
C MET A 48 12.81 -24.45 5.05
N MET A 49 13.43 -24.24 3.88
CA MET A 49 14.63 -23.39 3.78
C MET A 49 14.36 -21.99 3.21
N ARG A 50 13.26 -21.82 2.48
CA ARG A 50 12.97 -20.60 1.73
C ARG A 50 11.49 -20.29 1.63
N THR A 51 11.19 -19.01 1.45
CA THR A 51 9.89 -18.50 1.02
C THR A 51 10.01 -17.97 -0.41
N SER A 52 8.94 -18.11 -1.18
CA SER A 52 8.84 -17.63 -2.56
C SER A 52 7.76 -16.56 -2.65
N LEU A 53 8.08 -15.45 -3.30
CA LEU A 53 7.17 -14.35 -3.57
C LEU A 53 6.94 -14.20 -5.07
N MET A 54 5.71 -13.90 -5.46
CA MET A 54 5.42 -13.22 -6.72
C MET A 54 5.74 -11.74 -6.52
N GLU A 55 6.82 -11.28 -7.13
CA GLU A 55 7.30 -9.91 -6.95
C GLU A 55 6.29 -8.88 -7.45
N ILE A 56 6.15 -7.79 -6.71
CA ILE A 56 5.38 -6.61 -7.10
C ILE A 56 6.27 -5.37 -7.12
N GLY A 57 5.88 -4.35 -7.89
CA GLY A 57 6.66 -3.11 -8.03
C GLY A 57 7.84 -3.28 -8.98
N GLY A 58 9.07 -3.06 -8.52
CA GLY A 58 10.24 -3.08 -9.40
C GLY A 58 10.13 -2.01 -10.49
N TRP A 59 9.96 -2.43 -11.75
CA TRP A 59 9.72 -1.53 -12.90
C TRP A 59 8.23 -1.32 -13.22
N VAL A 60 7.31 -1.98 -12.49
CA VAL A 60 5.86 -1.87 -12.69
C VAL A 60 5.29 -0.99 -11.59
N ASP A 61 4.57 0.06 -11.98
CA ASP A 61 4.01 1.01 -11.04
C ASP A 61 2.88 0.44 -10.17
N ALA A 62 2.68 1.08 -9.02
CA ALA A 62 1.53 0.89 -8.14
C ALA A 62 1.31 -0.54 -7.64
N ASP A 63 2.39 -1.20 -7.18
CA ASP A 63 2.38 -2.52 -6.53
C ASP A 63 1.75 -3.63 -7.40
N GLN A 64 1.90 -3.54 -8.73
CA GLN A 64 1.48 -4.59 -9.65
C GLN A 64 2.56 -5.65 -9.80
N SER A 65 2.13 -6.90 -10.13
CA SER A 65 3.04 -8.01 -10.33
C SER A 65 3.99 -7.77 -11.50
N THR A 66 5.27 -8.05 -11.28
CA THR A 66 6.31 -8.03 -12.34
C THR A 66 6.34 -9.32 -13.14
N GLY A 67 5.66 -10.37 -12.68
CA GLY A 67 5.77 -11.73 -13.22
C GLY A 67 7.01 -12.50 -12.75
N ARG A 68 7.92 -11.88 -11.99
CA ARG A 68 9.08 -12.58 -11.43
C ARG A 68 8.75 -13.28 -10.12
N ILE A 69 9.37 -14.45 -9.92
CA ILE A 69 9.36 -15.14 -8.65
C ILE A 69 10.70 -14.89 -7.95
N VAL A 70 10.62 -14.40 -6.72
CA VAL A 70 11.79 -14.15 -5.89
C VAL A 70 11.80 -15.16 -4.74
N HIS A 71 12.96 -15.76 -4.50
CA HIS A 71 13.16 -16.66 -3.37
C HIS A 71 14.09 -16.01 -2.36
N PHE A 72 13.74 -16.07 -1.09
CA PHE A 72 14.62 -15.65 -0.01
C PHE A 72 14.69 -16.70 1.10
N PRO A 73 15.83 -16.83 1.80
CA PRO A 73 15.98 -17.81 2.87
C PRO A 73 15.16 -17.37 4.10
N ASN A 74 14.50 -18.32 4.76
CA ASN A 74 13.67 -18.01 5.94
C ASN A 74 14.46 -17.41 7.11
N SER A 75 15.79 -17.57 7.11
CA SER A 75 16.70 -16.92 8.08
C SER A 75 16.61 -15.39 8.06
N TRP A 76 16.11 -14.78 6.98
CA TRP A 76 15.91 -13.33 6.88
C TRP A 76 14.93 -12.77 7.92
N LEU A 77 14.02 -13.58 8.44
CA LEU A 77 13.13 -13.20 9.53
C LEU A 77 13.84 -12.80 10.83
N PHE A 78 15.10 -13.19 10.99
CA PHE A 78 15.93 -12.81 12.14
C PHE A 78 16.87 -11.65 11.84
N GLN A 79 16.95 -11.21 10.58
CA GLN A 79 17.91 -10.22 10.11
C GLN A 79 17.24 -8.91 9.67
N TYR A 80 16.03 -8.99 9.14
CA TYR A 80 15.34 -7.86 8.53
C TYR A 80 13.94 -7.66 9.13
N ALA A 81 13.46 -6.44 9.06
CA ALA A 81 12.06 -6.13 9.38
C ALA A 81 11.12 -6.79 8.36
N LEU A 82 10.06 -7.38 8.86
CA LEU A 82 8.97 -7.93 8.06
C LEU A 82 7.79 -6.94 8.10
N TYR A 83 7.36 -6.46 6.94
CA TYR A 83 6.13 -5.70 6.78
C TYR A 83 5.08 -6.62 6.15
N ASN A 84 3.94 -6.79 6.81
CA ASN A 84 2.82 -7.57 6.28
C ASN A 84 1.63 -6.63 6.04
N TYR A 85 1.17 -6.55 4.79
CA TYR A 85 0.14 -5.62 4.34
C TYR A 85 -1.28 -6.21 4.43
N THR A 86 -1.41 -7.52 4.66
CA THR A 86 -2.70 -8.22 4.50
C THR A 86 -3.12 -9.08 5.67
N ARG A 87 -2.19 -9.43 6.57
CA ARG A 87 -2.47 -10.42 7.61
C ARG A 87 -3.47 -9.95 8.67
N SER A 88 -3.19 -8.82 9.28
CA SER A 88 -4.00 -8.34 10.40
C SER A 88 -5.07 -7.36 9.95
N PHE A 89 -4.74 -6.53 8.98
CA PHE A 89 -5.63 -5.52 8.41
C PHE A 89 -5.39 -5.45 6.91
N LYS A 90 -6.39 -5.80 6.12
CA LYS A 90 -6.25 -5.89 4.66
C LYS A 90 -6.30 -4.54 3.96
N PHE A 91 -6.62 -3.48 4.69
CA PHE A 91 -6.74 -2.14 4.15
C PHE A 91 -5.51 -1.31 4.47
N ILE A 92 -5.09 -0.51 3.51
CA ILE A 92 -4.01 0.44 3.64
C ILE A 92 -4.51 1.86 3.31
N TRP A 93 -3.85 2.85 3.87
CA TRP A 93 -4.05 4.23 3.46
C TRP A 93 -3.37 4.46 2.11
N ASN A 94 -4.13 4.98 1.14
CA ASN A 94 -3.62 5.46 -0.13
C ASN A 94 -3.88 6.96 -0.28
N GLU A 95 -3.08 7.61 -1.10
CA GLU A 95 -3.21 9.03 -1.38
C GLU A 95 -3.27 9.26 -2.89
N LEU A 96 -4.24 10.07 -3.31
CA LEU A 96 -4.42 10.54 -4.68
C LEU A 96 -4.31 12.06 -4.68
N SER A 97 -3.31 12.61 -5.37
CA SER A 97 -3.09 14.05 -5.45
C SER A 97 -3.43 14.59 -6.82
N VAL A 98 -4.16 15.69 -6.84
CA VAL A 98 -4.50 16.47 -8.05
C VAL A 98 -4.13 17.92 -7.79
N MET A 99 -3.60 18.61 -8.81
CA MET A 99 -3.28 20.04 -8.72
C MET A 99 -4.21 20.83 -9.64
N VAL A 100 -4.88 21.84 -9.06
CA VAL A 100 -5.71 22.79 -9.80
C VAL A 100 -5.05 24.17 -9.81
N THR A 101 -5.36 24.99 -10.82
CA THR A 101 -4.81 26.35 -10.91
C THR A 101 -5.33 27.25 -9.78
N PHE A 102 -4.63 28.36 -9.48
CA PHE A 102 -5.12 29.36 -8.53
C PHE A 102 -6.42 30.08 -8.98
N ARG A 103 -6.79 29.96 -10.27
CA ARG A 103 -8.05 30.51 -10.79
C ARG A 103 -9.22 29.60 -10.55
N SER A 104 -8.96 28.33 -10.30
CA SER A 104 -9.98 27.32 -10.03
C SER A 104 -10.69 27.55 -8.71
N ASP A 105 -11.96 27.21 -8.65
CA ASP A 105 -12.63 27.02 -7.37
C ASP A 105 -12.18 25.68 -6.73
N TRP A 106 -11.07 25.76 -6.03
CA TRP A 106 -10.50 24.57 -5.37
C TRP A 106 -11.46 23.96 -4.32
N ARG A 107 -12.45 24.72 -3.82
CA ARG A 107 -13.46 24.19 -2.88
C ARG A 107 -14.40 23.24 -3.59
N VAL A 108 -14.86 23.59 -4.77
CA VAL A 108 -15.68 22.72 -5.62
C VAL A 108 -14.88 21.47 -5.99
N ALA A 109 -13.63 21.63 -6.42
CA ALA A 109 -12.76 20.50 -6.75
C ALA A 109 -12.55 19.55 -5.53
N ARG A 110 -12.30 20.11 -4.33
CA ARG A 110 -12.20 19.35 -3.09
C ARG A 110 -13.49 18.57 -2.80
N ASP A 111 -14.64 19.23 -2.93
CA ASP A 111 -15.93 18.62 -2.59
C ASP A 111 -16.31 17.48 -3.54
N ILE A 112 -15.94 17.60 -4.83
CA ILE A 112 -16.04 16.49 -5.81
C ILE A 112 -15.17 15.30 -5.38
N MET A 113 -13.90 15.54 -5.04
CA MET A 113 -13.00 14.48 -4.58
C MET A 113 -13.52 13.82 -3.29
N GLN A 114 -14.01 14.62 -2.33
CA GLN A 114 -14.54 14.13 -1.06
C GLN A 114 -15.79 13.27 -1.29
N LYS A 115 -16.72 13.69 -2.16
CA LYS A 115 -17.91 12.93 -2.53
C LYS A 115 -17.58 11.51 -2.99
N TYR A 116 -16.68 11.36 -3.96
CA TYR A 116 -16.30 10.05 -4.48
C TYR A 116 -15.55 9.19 -3.46
N ALA A 117 -14.76 9.84 -2.60
CA ALA A 117 -14.10 9.16 -1.51
C ALA A 117 -15.09 8.63 -0.47
N ASP A 118 -16.10 9.41 -0.11
CA ASP A 118 -17.14 8.99 0.84
C ASP A 118 -18.00 7.85 0.27
N GLU A 119 -18.35 7.91 -1.02
CA GLU A 119 -19.06 6.82 -1.71
C GLU A 119 -18.23 5.52 -1.71
N SER A 120 -16.93 5.62 -1.99
CA SER A 120 -16.03 4.47 -1.93
C SER A 120 -15.86 3.93 -0.50
N ALA A 121 -15.74 4.83 0.49
CA ALA A 121 -15.57 4.47 1.89
C ALA A 121 -16.78 3.75 2.46
N ALA A 122 -18.00 4.11 2.06
CA ALA A 122 -19.23 3.48 2.54
C ALA A 122 -19.25 1.96 2.29
N ILE A 123 -18.61 1.50 1.21
CA ILE A 123 -18.49 0.08 0.85
C ILE A 123 -17.50 -0.65 1.77
N ILE A 124 -16.43 0.03 2.16
CA ILE A 124 -15.29 -0.58 2.87
C ILE A 124 -15.43 -0.42 4.38
N GLU A 125 -16.09 0.63 4.84
CA GLU A 125 -16.07 1.04 6.25
C GLU A 125 -16.55 -0.06 7.20
N GLN A 126 -17.61 -0.77 6.85
CA GLN A 126 -18.16 -1.81 7.70
C GLN A 126 -17.18 -2.99 7.87
N GLN A 127 -16.51 -3.37 6.78
CA GLN A 127 -15.50 -4.44 6.80
C GLN A 127 -14.27 -3.99 7.59
N ALA A 128 -13.77 -2.78 7.31
CA ALA A 128 -12.63 -2.22 7.99
C ALA A 128 -12.86 -2.09 9.51
N ARG A 129 -14.02 -1.61 9.94
CA ARG A 129 -14.37 -1.53 11.37
C ARG A 129 -14.40 -2.90 12.04
N THR A 130 -14.91 -3.93 11.35
CA THR A 130 -14.96 -5.30 11.88
C THR A 130 -13.54 -5.86 12.05
N GLU A 131 -12.68 -5.70 11.05
CA GLU A 131 -11.28 -6.15 11.12
C GLU A 131 -10.51 -5.41 12.21
N ILE A 132 -10.65 -4.09 12.32
CA ILE A 132 -10.00 -3.29 13.36
C ILE A 132 -10.43 -3.75 14.75
N LYS A 133 -11.71 -4.08 14.95
CA LYS A 133 -12.20 -4.58 16.23
C LYS A 133 -11.54 -5.91 16.60
N GLU A 134 -11.30 -6.78 15.66
CA GLU A 134 -10.58 -8.04 15.90
C GLU A 134 -9.10 -7.78 16.22
N ILE A 135 -8.44 -6.93 15.45
CA ILE A 135 -7.02 -6.58 15.66
C ILE A 135 -6.81 -5.86 16.99
N SER A 136 -7.73 -5.01 17.40
CA SER A 136 -7.61 -4.28 18.66
C SER A 136 -7.67 -5.18 19.91
N LYS A 137 -8.03 -6.45 19.75
CA LYS A 137 -7.93 -7.45 20.82
C LYS A 137 -6.48 -7.95 21.00
N GLU A 138 -5.71 -7.96 19.92
CA GLU A 138 -4.32 -8.46 19.89
C GLU A 138 -3.29 -7.33 20.02
N PHE A 139 -3.58 -6.17 19.43
CA PHE A 139 -2.69 -5.02 19.41
C PHE A 139 -3.40 -3.77 20.00
N LEU A 140 -2.65 -2.97 20.72
CA LEU A 140 -3.15 -1.69 21.26
C LEU A 140 -3.25 -0.64 20.14
N ILE A 141 -4.19 -0.84 19.20
CA ILE A 141 -4.39 0.04 18.06
C ILE A 141 -5.67 0.84 18.26
N HIS A 142 -5.55 2.16 18.27
CA HIS A 142 -6.69 3.08 18.31
C HIS A 142 -6.85 3.79 16.98
N TYR A 143 -7.53 3.16 16.03
CA TYR A 143 -8.00 3.86 14.84
C TYR A 143 -9.32 4.57 15.16
N SER A 144 -9.25 5.87 15.41
CA SER A 144 -10.44 6.68 15.71
C SER A 144 -11.15 7.19 14.45
N ILE A 145 -10.42 7.36 13.35
CA ILE A 145 -10.93 7.97 12.12
C ILE A 145 -10.57 7.08 10.93
N LEU A 146 -11.60 6.54 10.27
CA LEU A 146 -11.50 5.74 9.04
C LEU A 146 -12.05 6.47 7.82
N THR A 147 -12.64 7.66 8.04
CA THR A 147 -13.23 8.46 6.97
C THR A 147 -12.15 9.04 6.07
N PRO A 148 -12.35 9.02 4.77
CA PRO A 148 -11.46 9.70 3.84
C PRO A 148 -11.47 11.21 4.07
N PHE A 149 -10.39 11.86 3.68
CA PHE A 149 -10.26 13.29 3.83
C PHE A 149 -9.40 13.90 2.72
N VAL A 150 -9.83 15.07 2.21
CA VAL A 150 -9.08 15.82 1.21
C VAL A 150 -8.30 16.93 1.89
N TYR A 151 -6.97 16.78 1.90
CA TYR A 151 -6.04 17.81 2.36
C TYR A 151 -5.82 18.84 1.25
N VAL A 152 -5.71 20.11 1.65
CA VAL A 152 -5.47 21.23 0.74
C VAL A 152 -4.10 21.82 1.06
N ARG A 153 -3.24 21.97 0.04
CA ARG A 153 -1.92 22.57 0.18
C ARG A 153 -1.67 23.55 -0.96
N MET A 154 -1.21 24.74 -0.62
CA MET A 154 -0.74 25.69 -1.60
C MET A 154 0.66 25.28 -2.08
N LYS A 155 0.86 25.19 -3.39
CA LYS A 155 2.12 24.93 -4.09
C LYS A 155 2.48 26.12 -4.96
N GLN A 156 3.67 26.08 -5.57
CA GLN A 156 4.15 27.15 -6.43
C GLN A 156 3.24 27.34 -7.68
N ASP A 157 2.75 26.26 -8.24
CA ASP A 157 2.02 26.25 -9.52
C ASP A 157 0.50 26.15 -9.37
N GLY A 158 -0.02 26.08 -8.13
CA GLY A 158 -1.45 25.94 -7.88
C GLY A 158 -1.81 25.45 -6.50
N VAL A 159 -3.01 24.94 -6.38
CA VAL A 159 -3.54 24.32 -5.15
C VAL A 159 -3.54 22.80 -5.33
N GLU A 160 -2.76 22.11 -4.51
CA GLU A 160 -2.72 20.65 -4.43
C GLU A 160 -3.84 20.16 -3.52
N LEU A 161 -4.65 19.27 -4.04
CA LEU A 161 -5.68 18.55 -3.31
C LEU A 161 -5.24 17.10 -3.18
N THR A 162 -5.03 16.61 -1.95
CA THR A 162 -4.60 15.24 -1.69
C THR A 162 -5.70 14.49 -0.96
N LEU A 163 -6.35 13.59 -1.67
CA LEU A 163 -7.33 12.68 -1.11
C LEU A 163 -6.60 11.53 -0.43
N ARG A 164 -6.82 11.36 0.87
CA ARG A 164 -6.37 10.21 1.64
C ARG A 164 -7.55 9.31 1.94
N TYR A 165 -7.48 8.05 1.55
CA TYR A 165 -8.56 7.07 1.67
C TYR A 165 -8.04 5.67 1.95
N LEU A 166 -8.91 4.78 2.46
CA LEU A 166 -8.61 3.37 2.67
C LEU A 166 -8.92 2.58 1.41
N CYS A 167 -8.04 1.63 1.07
CA CYS A 167 -8.27 0.64 0.03
C CYS A 167 -7.65 -0.71 0.41
N GLU A 168 -8.13 -1.79 -0.17
CA GLU A 168 -7.49 -3.09 -0.02
C GLU A 168 -6.06 -3.05 -0.59
N ALA A 169 -5.09 -3.58 0.14
CA ALA A 169 -3.68 -3.53 -0.24
C ALA A 169 -3.41 -4.10 -1.64
N GLN A 170 -4.10 -5.17 -2.00
CA GLN A 170 -3.95 -5.82 -3.32
C GLN A 170 -4.72 -5.13 -4.45
N LYS A 171 -5.66 -4.22 -4.13
CA LYS A 171 -6.48 -3.48 -5.10
C LYS A 171 -6.11 -2.01 -5.21
N ARG A 172 -4.97 -1.59 -4.65
CA ARG A 172 -4.55 -0.18 -4.57
C ARG A 172 -4.64 0.53 -5.92
N ARG A 173 -3.99 -0.02 -6.97
CA ARG A 173 -4.01 0.59 -8.32
C ARG A 173 -5.40 0.69 -8.92
N GLY A 174 -6.22 -0.36 -8.77
CA GLY A 174 -7.58 -0.37 -9.31
C GLY A 174 -8.48 0.68 -8.67
N SER A 175 -8.39 0.84 -7.35
CA SER A 175 -9.16 1.86 -6.61
C SER A 175 -8.72 3.28 -6.97
N GLU A 176 -7.40 3.51 -7.08
CA GLU A 176 -6.84 4.80 -7.50
C GLU A 176 -7.28 5.17 -8.92
N HIS A 177 -7.20 4.22 -9.86
CA HIS A 177 -7.65 4.41 -11.23
C HIS A 177 -9.15 4.77 -11.30
N ALA A 178 -9.99 4.02 -10.59
CA ALA A 178 -11.44 4.26 -10.59
C ALA A 178 -11.78 5.66 -10.05
N LEU A 179 -11.19 6.06 -8.93
CA LEU A 179 -11.37 7.41 -8.36
C LEU A 179 -10.86 8.48 -9.30
N THR A 180 -9.68 8.27 -9.90
CA THR A 180 -9.08 9.23 -10.84
C THR A 180 -10.00 9.50 -12.04
N VAL A 181 -10.57 8.44 -12.63
CA VAL A 181 -11.47 8.59 -13.80
C VAL A 181 -12.72 9.39 -13.42
N MET A 182 -13.39 9.04 -12.31
CA MET A 182 -14.59 9.75 -11.86
C MET A 182 -14.31 11.22 -11.55
N ILE A 183 -13.20 11.51 -10.88
CA ILE A 183 -12.80 12.89 -10.54
C ILE A 183 -12.49 13.68 -11.81
N LEU A 184 -11.74 13.11 -12.76
CA LEU A 184 -11.40 13.78 -14.01
C LEU A 184 -12.63 14.07 -14.87
N ASP A 185 -13.60 13.16 -14.90
CA ASP A 185 -14.85 13.37 -15.65
C ASP A 185 -15.66 14.54 -15.08
N ASP A 186 -15.81 14.62 -13.76
CA ASP A 186 -16.51 15.76 -13.13
C ASP A 186 -15.70 17.06 -13.26
N PHE A 187 -14.39 17.03 -13.11
CA PHE A 187 -13.54 18.21 -13.29
C PHE A 187 -13.62 18.78 -14.71
N LYS A 188 -13.67 17.91 -15.72
CA LYS A 188 -13.81 18.31 -17.12
C LYS A 188 -15.15 19.01 -17.41
N ASN A 189 -16.20 18.63 -16.69
CA ASN A 189 -17.55 19.16 -16.87
C ASN A 189 -17.80 20.44 -16.07
N ASP A 190 -16.94 20.81 -15.12
CA ASP A 190 -17.07 22.03 -14.33
C ASP A 190 -16.16 23.15 -14.91
N PRO A 191 -16.76 24.24 -15.44
CA PRO A 191 -15.98 25.33 -16.03
C PRO A 191 -15.13 26.13 -15.03
N ASN A 192 -15.36 25.95 -13.73
CA ASN A 192 -14.61 26.63 -12.68
C ASN A 192 -13.39 25.85 -12.22
N ILE A 193 -13.13 24.67 -12.80
CA ILE A 193 -11.99 23.81 -12.43
C ILE A 193 -11.06 23.69 -13.64
N GLU A 194 -9.80 24.07 -13.44
CA GLU A 194 -8.73 23.93 -14.41
C GLU A 194 -7.55 23.21 -13.76
N LEU A 195 -7.12 22.09 -14.35
CA LEU A 195 -5.94 21.37 -13.88
C LEU A 195 -4.68 22.20 -14.11
N ALA A 196 -3.81 22.26 -13.11
CA ALA A 196 -2.55 22.95 -13.24
C ALA A 196 -1.60 22.18 -14.17
N HIS A 197 -0.98 22.91 -15.09
CA HIS A 197 0.05 22.41 -15.99
C HIS A 197 1.41 22.92 -15.51
N GLN A 198 2.44 22.09 -15.59
CA GLN A 198 3.81 22.60 -15.47
C GLN A 198 4.10 23.45 -16.71
N VAL A 199 4.14 24.77 -16.54
CA VAL A 199 4.59 25.68 -17.59
C VAL A 199 6.12 25.66 -17.58
N MET A 200 6.74 24.93 -18.50
CA MET A 200 8.16 25.16 -18.81
C MET A 200 8.26 26.48 -19.58
N ALA A 201 8.63 27.56 -18.90
CA ALA A 201 9.04 28.80 -19.57
C ALA A 201 10.39 28.49 -20.23
N LEU A 202 10.36 28.32 -21.57
CA LEU A 202 11.57 28.35 -22.40
C LEU A 202 11.98 29.82 -22.54
N TYR A 203 13.05 30.22 -21.84
CA TYR A 203 13.73 31.50 -22.04
C TYR A 203 14.77 31.37 -23.14
#